data_7658ce6106b064d0b57b2ec7fbe5ea37
#
_entry.id   7658ce6106b064d0b57b2ec7fbe5ea37
#
_cell.length_a   1.000
_cell.length_b   1.000
_cell.length_c   1.000
_cell.angle_alpha   90.00
_cell.angle_beta   90.00
_cell.angle_gamma   90.00
#
_symmetry.space_group_name_H-M   'P 1'
#
loop_
_entity.id
_entity.type
_entity.pdbx_description
1 polymer ?
#
loop_
_entity_poly.entity_id
_entity_poly.type
_entity_poly.pdbx_seq_one_letter_code
_entity_poly.pdbx_strand_id
1 'polypeptide(L)'
;MGACFRRGFWERQRAAFFNIRVCHPNADSYRDLSPKQIYRIHENQKKRKYNSRVTEIEQGTFTPLVFTTTGGMADECLRYHSRLADLLSAKKQESYATTISWVRAKVSFAILRSGLLCLRGSRTPRGRNLDVKDRDLEIEKGQLGLPWSQQL
;
A
#
# COMPACT_ATOMS: atom_id res chain seq x y z
N MET A 1 12.88 -4.76 2.99
CA MET A 1 11.45 -4.63 2.64
C MET A 1 10.65 -4.91 3.90
N GLY A 2 10.07 -3.86 4.49
CA GLY A 2 9.28 -3.97 5.72
C GLY A 2 7.91 -4.58 5.45
N ALA A 3 7.52 -5.58 6.22
CA ALA A 3 6.14 -5.98 6.34
C ALA A 3 5.48 -5.03 7.34
N CYS A 4 4.37 -4.41 6.98
CA CYS A 4 3.57 -3.62 7.90
C CYS A 4 2.58 -4.55 8.58
N PHE A 5 2.42 -4.44 9.91
CA PHE A 5 1.45 -5.25 10.62
C PHE A 5 0.50 -4.38 11.44
N ARG A 6 -0.73 -4.87 11.66
CA ARG A 6 -1.74 -4.23 12.52
C ARG A 6 -2.61 -5.27 13.20
N ARG A 7 -2.84 -5.12 14.51
CA ARG A 7 -3.81 -5.94 15.24
C ARG A 7 -5.24 -5.45 15.02
N GLY A 8 -6.17 -6.40 14.94
CA GLY A 8 -7.60 -6.09 14.87
C GLY A 8 -8.08 -5.56 13.51
N PHE A 9 -7.32 -5.69 12.43
CA PHE A 9 -7.72 -5.20 11.12
C PHE A 9 -8.80 -6.10 10.47
N TRP A 10 -8.52 -7.39 10.38
CA TRP A 10 -9.48 -8.39 9.85
C TRP A 10 -10.31 -9.02 10.97
N GLU A 11 -9.63 -9.49 11.99
CA GLU A 11 -10.22 -10.22 13.14
C GLU A 11 -9.77 -9.56 14.44
N ARG A 12 -10.66 -9.54 15.42
CA ARG A 12 -10.38 -9.00 16.75
C ARG A 12 -9.19 -9.77 17.36
N GLN A 13 -8.19 -9.06 17.89
CA GLN A 13 -7.00 -9.60 18.55
C GLN A 13 -5.97 -10.31 17.63
N ARG A 14 -6.27 -10.58 16.37
CA ARG A 14 -5.34 -11.22 15.44
C ARG A 14 -4.49 -10.20 14.72
N ALA A 15 -3.20 -10.49 14.55
CA ALA A 15 -2.28 -9.67 13.77
C ALA A 15 -2.53 -9.85 12.27
N ALA A 16 -2.64 -8.75 11.54
CA ALA A 16 -2.73 -8.76 10.08
C ALA A 16 -1.42 -8.20 9.50
N PHE A 17 -0.79 -8.98 8.63
CA PHE A 17 0.46 -8.63 7.96
C PHE A 17 0.20 -8.27 6.50
N PHE A 18 0.80 -7.18 6.06
CA PHE A 18 0.64 -6.65 4.72
C PHE A 18 1.99 -6.54 4.01
N ASN A 19 2.03 -6.89 2.73
CA ASN A 19 3.20 -6.67 1.91
C ASN A 19 2.79 -6.05 0.58
N ILE A 20 3.37 -4.89 0.28
CA ILE A 20 3.05 -4.10 -0.92
C ILE A 20 3.93 -4.55 -2.08
N ARG A 21 3.33 -4.68 -3.26
CA ARG A 21 4.02 -4.82 -4.54
C ARG A 21 3.38 -3.92 -5.58
N VAL A 22 4.21 -3.15 -6.28
CA VAL A 22 3.82 -2.41 -7.46
C VAL A 22 4.45 -3.10 -8.67
N CYS A 23 3.67 -3.38 -9.71
CA CYS A 23 4.14 -3.98 -10.96
C CYS A 23 3.75 -3.11 -12.15
N HIS A 24 4.53 -3.18 -13.22
CA HIS A 24 4.21 -2.50 -14.47
C HIS A 24 3.48 -3.48 -15.39
N PRO A 25 2.18 -3.26 -15.70
CA PRO A 25 1.39 -4.25 -16.42
C PRO A 25 1.82 -4.44 -17.88
N ASN A 26 2.46 -3.42 -18.47
CA ASN A 26 2.93 -3.44 -19.86
C ASN A 26 4.41 -3.85 -19.97
N ALA A 27 4.98 -4.51 -18.94
CA ALA A 27 6.32 -5.07 -19.06
C ALA A 27 6.33 -6.23 -20.06
N ASP A 28 7.43 -6.39 -20.79
CA ASP A 28 7.55 -7.43 -21.83
C ASP A 28 7.25 -8.83 -21.30
N SER A 29 7.56 -9.11 -20.04
CA SER A 29 7.24 -10.38 -19.36
C SER A 29 5.75 -10.66 -19.17
N TYR A 30 4.88 -9.67 -19.41
CA TYR A 30 3.42 -9.79 -19.22
C TYR A 30 2.64 -9.54 -20.52
N ARG A 31 3.32 -9.49 -21.67
CA ARG A 31 2.72 -9.12 -22.96
C ARG A 31 1.47 -9.92 -23.30
N ASP A 32 1.47 -11.22 -22.98
CA ASP A 32 0.38 -12.15 -23.30
C ASP A 32 -0.56 -12.41 -22.10
N LEU A 33 -0.43 -11.65 -21.03
CA LEU A 33 -1.20 -11.85 -19.80
C LEU A 33 -2.24 -10.77 -19.59
N SER A 34 -3.46 -11.19 -19.22
CA SER A 34 -4.46 -10.24 -18.77
C SER A 34 -4.09 -9.63 -17.40
N PRO A 35 -4.58 -8.40 -17.08
CA PRO A 35 -4.31 -7.79 -15.77
C PRO A 35 -4.69 -8.67 -14.58
N LYS A 36 -5.78 -9.43 -14.68
CA LYS A 36 -6.21 -10.38 -13.64
C LYS A 36 -5.21 -11.51 -13.42
N GLN A 37 -4.61 -12.02 -14.50
CA GLN A 37 -3.58 -13.06 -14.41
C GLN A 37 -2.31 -12.50 -13.76
N ILE A 38 -1.89 -11.28 -14.11
CA ILE A 38 -0.74 -10.60 -13.50
C ILE A 38 -0.97 -10.44 -11.99
N TYR A 39 -2.14 -9.99 -11.56
CA TYR A 39 -2.48 -9.86 -10.14
C TYR A 39 -2.38 -11.20 -9.41
N ARG A 40 -2.98 -12.27 -9.94
CA ARG A 40 -2.95 -13.62 -9.35
C ARG A 40 -1.52 -14.15 -9.23
N ILE A 41 -0.68 -13.96 -10.24
CA ILE A 41 0.73 -14.37 -10.19
C ILE A 41 1.43 -13.71 -9.01
N HIS A 42 1.29 -12.40 -8.88
CA HIS A 42 1.95 -11.65 -7.81
C HIS A 42 1.39 -11.94 -6.40
N GLU A 43 0.08 -12.08 -6.27
CA GLU A 43 -0.55 -12.48 -5.01
C GLU A 43 -0.06 -13.86 -4.58
N ASN A 44 -0.05 -14.86 -5.49
CA ASN A 44 0.40 -16.21 -5.21
C ASN A 44 1.89 -16.27 -4.88
N GLN A 45 2.74 -15.51 -5.57
CA GLN A 45 4.17 -15.41 -5.23
C GLN A 45 4.39 -14.88 -3.80
N LYS A 46 3.63 -13.87 -3.39
CA LYS A 46 3.71 -13.32 -2.05
C LYS A 46 3.17 -14.29 -1.00
N LYS A 47 2.05 -14.94 -1.28
CA LYS A 47 1.48 -15.96 -0.39
C LYS A 47 2.43 -17.12 -0.18
N ARG A 48 2.99 -17.68 -1.24
CA ARG A 48 3.98 -18.77 -1.15
C ARG A 48 5.18 -18.39 -0.28
N LYS A 49 5.62 -17.13 -0.35
CA LYS A 49 6.80 -16.66 0.39
C LYS A 49 6.54 -16.38 1.86
N TYR A 50 5.36 -15.88 2.22
CA TYR A 50 5.12 -15.31 3.55
C TYR A 50 4.01 -15.98 4.35
N ASN A 51 3.06 -16.65 3.68
CA ASN A 51 1.84 -17.12 4.33
C ASN A 51 2.11 -18.17 5.42
N SER A 52 2.92 -19.20 5.14
CA SER A 52 3.23 -20.24 6.13
C SER A 52 3.85 -19.65 7.38
N ARG A 53 4.87 -18.80 7.22
CA ARG A 53 5.54 -18.15 8.35
C ARG A 53 4.56 -17.30 9.17
N VAL A 54 3.73 -16.50 8.52
CA VAL A 54 2.77 -15.63 9.21
C VAL A 54 1.70 -16.44 9.93
N THR A 55 1.23 -17.53 9.32
CA THR A 55 0.17 -18.36 9.90
C THR A 55 0.71 -19.23 11.03
N GLU A 56 1.86 -19.86 10.85
CA GLU A 56 2.40 -20.87 11.79
C GLU A 56 3.16 -20.22 12.95
N ILE A 57 3.97 -19.18 12.68
CA ILE A 57 4.84 -18.56 13.69
C ILE A 57 4.14 -17.37 14.35
N GLU A 58 3.59 -16.47 13.54
CA GLU A 58 3.00 -15.22 14.03
C GLU A 58 1.52 -15.36 14.41
N GLN A 59 0.90 -16.51 14.08
CA GLN A 59 -0.54 -16.77 14.27
C GLN A 59 -1.43 -15.65 13.72
N GLY A 60 -0.96 -15.02 12.64
CA GLY A 60 -1.57 -13.87 11.99
C GLY A 60 -2.27 -14.21 10.68
N THR A 61 -2.76 -13.18 10.01
CA THR A 61 -3.27 -13.25 8.64
C THR A 61 -2.32 -12.50 7.70
N PHE A 62 -2.08 -13.03 6.51
CA PHE A 62 -1.26 -12.38 5.50
C PHE A 62 -2.10 -11.92 4.31
N THR A 63 -1.97 -10.64 3.95
CA THR A 63 -2.67 -10.06 2.79
C THR A 63 -1.67 -9.37 1.86
N PRO A 64 -1.45 -9.88 0.64
CA PRO A 64 -0.64 -9.20 -0.36
C PRO A 64 -1.40 -8.01 -0.94
N LEU A 65 -0.76 -6.84 -0.98
CA LEU A 65 -1.30 -5.62 -1.57
C LEU A 65 -0.61 -5.37 -2.91
N VAL A 66 -1.23 -5.83 -3.99
CA VAL A 66 -0.68 -5.73 -5.35
C VAL A 66 -1.33 -4.57 -6.10
N PHE A 67 -0.48 -3.65 -6.57
CA PHE A 67 -0.86 -2.50 -7.38
C PHE A 67 -0.17 -2.56 -8.74
N THR A 68 -0.73 -1.87 -9.71
CA THR A 68 -0.02 -1.56 -10.95
C THR A 68 0.41 -0.09 -10.98
N THR A 69 1.44 0.21 -11.76
CA THR A 69 1.89 1.58 -12.02
C THR A 69 0.82 2.45 -12.70
N THR A 70 -0.18 1.82 -13.30
CA THR A 70 -1.34 2.48 -13.94
C THR A 70 -2.52 2.72 -12.97
N GLY A 71 -2.35 2.40 -11.68
CA GLY A 71 -3.38 2.61 -10.65
C GLY A 71 -4.34 1.43 -10.45
N GLY A 72 -4.15 0.31 -11.16
CA GLY A 72 -4.95 -0.89 -10.94
C GLY A 72 -4.60 -1.58 -9.62
N MET A 73 -5.56 -2.33 -9.07
CA MET A 73 -5.47 -3.02 -7.78
C MET A 73 -5.96 -4.47 -7.91
N ALA A 74 -5.27 -5.39 -7.26
CA ALA A 74 -5.70 -6.77 -7.14
C ALA A 74 -6.90 -6.92 -6.17
N ASP A 75 -7.61 -8.04 -6.23
CA ASP A 75 -8.83 -8.27 -5.46
C ASP A 75 -8.61 -8.19 -3.95
N GLU A 76 -7.50 -8.70 -3.44
CA GLU A 76 -7.17 -8.60 -2.01
C GLU A 76 -6.83 -7.17 -1.60
N CYS A 77 -6.21 -6.42 -2.49
CA CYS A 77 -5.93 -5.01 -2.29
C CYS A 77 -7.23 -4.18 -2.26
N LEU A 78 -8.20 -4.47 -3.12
CA LEU A 78 -9.52 -3.83 -3.10
C LEU A 78 -10.27 -4.11 -1.80
N ARG A 79 -10.27 -5.36 -1.32
CA ARG A 79 -10.86 -5.73 -0.02
C ARG A 79 -10.20 -5.00 1.14
N TYR A 80 -8.86 -4.90 1.11
CA TYR A 80 -8.13 -4.13 2.11
C TYR A 80 -8.56 -2.66 2.14
N HIS A 81 -8.67 -2.01 0.97
CA HIS A 81 -9.08 -0.60 0.89
C HIS A 81 -10.52 -0.38 1.36
N SER A 82 -11.44 -1.28 0.99
CA SER A 82 -12.81 -1.21 1.47
C SER A 82 -12.86 -1.32 3.01
N ARG A 83 -12.17 -2.30 3.58
CA ARG A 83 -12.10 -2.46 5.04
C ARG A 83 -11.44 -1.27 5.72
N LEU A 84 -10.37 -0.74 5.15
CA LEU A 84 -9.71 0.45 5.67
C LEU A 84 -10.64 1.66 5.67
N ALA A 85 -11.40 1.86 4.58
CA ALA A 85 -12.36 2.94 4.48
C ALA A 85 -13.51 2.80 5.49
N ASP A 86 -14.02 1.59 5.73
CA ASP A 86 -15.01 1.31 6.78
C ASP A 86 -14.50 1.72 8.16
N LEU A 87 -13.30 1.29 8.51
CA LEU A 87 -12.71 1.61 9.80
C LEU A 87 -12.43 3.11 9.97
N LEU A 88 -11.98 3.78 8.90
CA LEU A 88 -11.71 5.21 8.93
C LEU A 88 -12.99 6.04 8.96
N SER A 89 -14.01 5.68 8.19
CA SER A 89 -15.29 6.38 8.16
C SER A 89 -15.97 6.32 9.53
N ALA A 90 -15.97 5.14 10.16
CA ALA A 90 -16.49 4.98 11.51
C ALA A 90 -15.71 5.81 12.55
N LYS A 91 -14.36 5.83 12.46
CA LYS A 91 -13.52 6.60 13.38
C LYS A 91 -13.70 8.12 13.22
N LYS A 92 -13.83 8.60 11.98
CA LYS A 92 -13.93 10.04 11.67
C LYS A 92 -15.36 10.55 11.64
N GLN A 93 -16.36 9.66 11.73
CA GLN A 93 -17.77 9.98 11.55
C GLN A 93 -18.07 10.64 10.18
N GLU A 94 -17.33 10.23 9.15
CA GLU A 94 -17.48 10.68 7.77
C GLU A 94 -18.21 9.63 6.93
N SER A 95 -18.75 10.03 5.77
CA SER A 95 -19.35 9.07 4.84
C SER A 95 -18.31 8.10 4.28
N TYR A 96 -18.70 6.84 4.09
CA TYR A 96 -17.86 5.84 3.44
C TYR A 96 -17.39 6.29 2.04
N ALA A 97 -18.30 6.89 1.25
CA ALA A 97 -18.01 7.34 -0.10
C ALA A 97 -16.88 8.40 -0.13
N THR A 98 -16.93 9.37 0.77
CA THR A 98 -15.89 10.39 0.94
C THR A 98 -14.56 9.75 1.34
N THR A 99 -14.60 8.89 2.34
CA THR A 99 -13.40 8.24 2.89
C THR A 99 -12.72 7.33 1.86
N ILE A 100 -13.48 6.49 1.13
CA ILE A 100 -12.87 5.59 0.12
C ILE A 100 -12.29 6.37 -1.06
N SER A 101 -12.93 7.47 -1.48
CA SER A 101 -12.42 8.35 -2.52
C SER A 101 -11.11 9.01 -2.11
N TRP A 102 -11.03 9.48 -0.88
CA TRP A 102 -9.82 10.05 -0.31
C TRP A 102 -8.68 9.01 -0.21
N VAL A 103 -8.96 7.80 0.28
CA VAL A 103 -7.97 6.71 0.36
C VAL A 103 -7.43 6.37 -1.03
N ARG A 104 -8.29 6.24 -2.03
CA ARG A 104 -7.90 5.95 -3.42
C ARG A 104 -7.02 7.06 -3.99
N ALA A 105 -7.38 8.33 -3.80
CA ALA A 105 -6.59 9.47 -4.24
C ALA A 105 -5.18 9.44 -3.61
N LYS A 106 -5.09 9.28 -2.29
CA LYS A 106 -3.81 9.20 -1.57
C LYS A 106 -2.91 8.07 -2.09
N VAL A 107 -3.47 6.90 -2.34
CA VAL A 107 -2.72 5.74 -2.89
C VAL A 107 -2.23 6.03 -4.32
N SER A 108 -3.08 6.62 -5.17
CA SER A 108 -2.69 6.99 -6.54
C SER A 108 -1.53 7.97 -6.55
N PHE A 109 -1.58 9.01 -5.74
CA PHE A 109 -0.46 9.95 -5.58
C PHE A 109 0.81 9.29 -5.03
N ALA A 110 0.69 8.36 -4.08
CA ALA A 110 1.82 7.63 -3.55
C ALA A 110 2.52 6.76 -4.61
N ILE A 111 1.74 6.10 -5.48
CA ILE A 111 2.27 5.31 -6.60
C ILE A 111 3.01 6.21 -7.60
N LEU A 112 2.40 7.33 -8.00
CA LEU A 112 3.02 8.30 -8.91
C LEU A 112 4.32 8.87 -8.33
N ARG A 113 4.31 9.27 -7.06
CA ARG A 113 5.50 9.78 -6.36
C ARG A 113 6.62 8.75 -6.31
N SER A 114 6.29 7.50 -6.00
CA SER A 114 7.27 6.40 -6.00
C SER A 114 7.90 6.19 -7.37
N GLY A 115 7.10 6.22 -8.44
CA GLY A 115 7.59 6.14 -9.81
C GLY A 115 8.55 7.29 -10.16
N LEU A 116 8.17 8.53 -9.81
CA LEU A 116 9.03 9.70 -10.04
C LEU A 116 10.34 9.63 -9.26
N LEU A 117 10.32 9.15 -8.01
CA LEU A 117 11.54 8.98 -7.22
C LEU A 117 12.47 7.92 -7.84
N CYS A 118 11.93 6.80 -8.32
CA CYS A 118 12.71 5.78 -9.04
C CYS A 118 13.35 6.34 -10.31
N LEU A 119 12.60 7.12 -11.09
CA LEU A 119 13.14 7.75 -12.32
C LEU A 119 14.21 8.80 -12.02
N ARG A 120 14.04 9.62 -10.99
CA ARG A 120 15.02 10.61 -10.56
C ARG A 120 16.28 9.96 -9.99
N GLY A 121 16.14 8.92 -9.19
CA GLY A 121 17.26 8.17 -8.61
C GLY A 121 18.19 7.55 -9.65
N SER A 122 17.66 7.16 -10.82
CA SER A 122 18.46 6.64 -11.93
C SER A 122 19.25 7.72 -12.69
N ARG A 123 18.93 8.99 -12.51
CA ARG A 123 19.57 10.14 -13.20
C ARG A 123 20.55 10.92 -12.33
N THR A 124 20.66 10.64 -11.05
CA THR A 124 21.60 11.36 -10.17
C THR A 124 22.98 10.75 -10.29
N PRO A 125 24.04 11.52 -10.67
CA PRO A 125 25.42 11.04 -10.57
C PRO A 125 25.71 10.61 -9.13
N ARG A 126 26.42 9.48 -8.97
CA ARG A 126 26.91 8.99 -7.67
C ARG A 126 27.57 10.12 -6.91
N GLY A 127 26.94 10.64 -5.86
CA GLY A 127 27.57 11.67 -5.02
C GLY A 127 26.66 12.73 -4.43
N ARG A 128 25.38 12.81 -4.77
CA ARG A 128 24.46 13.67 -4.01
C ARG A 128 23.55 12.83 -3.15
N ASN A 129 23.84 12.80 -1.86
CA ASN A 129 22.84 12.45 -0.85
C ASN A 129 21.71 13.49 -0.99
N LEU A 130 20.66 13.13 -1.71
CA LEU A 130 19.38 13.84 -1.58
C LEU A 130 18.84 13.42 -0.21
N ASP A 131 19.21 14.23 0.76
CA ASP A 131 18.58 14.23 2.07
C ASP A 131 17.12 14.64 1.82
N VAL A 132 16.27 13.64 1.55
CA VAL A 132 14.81 13.81 1.48
C VAL A 132 14.33 13.91 2.91
N LYS A 133 14.87 14.92 3.63
CA LYS A 133 14.40 15.28 4.95
C LYS A 133 13.04 15.95 4.81
N ASP A 134 12.09 15.30 5.40
CA ASP A 134 10.93 15.79 6.21
C ASP A 134 10.21 17.09 5.79
N ARG A 135 10.73 17.93 4.89
CA ARG A 135 10.08 19.19 4.51
C ARG A 135 8.74 18.99 3.79
N ASP A 136 8.62 17.95 2.98
CA ASP A 136 7.38 17.67 2.27
C ASP A 136 6.30 17.06 3.18
N LEU A 137 6.72 16.42 4.28
CA LEU A 137 5.82 15.88 5.30
C LEU A 137 5.31 16.97 6.27
N GLU A 138 6.12 18.00 6.48
CA GLU A 138 5.72 19.15 7.33
C GLU A 138 4.69 20.03 6.65
N ILE A 139 4.75 20.19 5.32
CA ILE A 139 3.72 20.92 4.56
C ILE A 139 2.37 20.22 4.67
N GLU A 140 2.35 18.88 4.61
CA GLU A 140 1.10 18.11 4.79
C GLU A 140 0.57 18.20 6.23
N LYS A 141 1.44 18.27 7.23
CA LYS A 141 1.03 18.42 8.64
C LYS A 141 0.45 19.81 8.93
N GLY A 142 0.99 20.86 8.32
CA GLY A 142 0.54 22.23 8.53
C GLY A 142 -0.79 22.58 7.85
N GLN A 143 -1.06 22.03 6.67
CA GLN A 143 -2.26 22.36 5.90
C GLN A 143 -3.50 21.55 6.27
N LEU A 144 -3.36 20.38 6.87
CA LEU A 144 -4.50 19.50 7.20
C LEU A 144 -4.93 19.55 8.67
N GLY A 145 -4.24 20.30 9.53
CA GLY A 145 -4.63 20.49 10.93
C GLY A 145 -4.82 19.23 11.76
N LEU A 146 -4.21 18.11 11.37
CA LEU A 146 -4.38 16.79 12.00
C LEU A 146 -3.06 16.37 12.67
N PRO A 147 -2.96 16.42 13.99
CA PRO A 147 -1.84 15.81 14.71
C PRO A 147 -1.98 14.29 14.70
N TRP A 148 -1.23 13.61 13.83
CA TRP A 148 -1.22 12.13 13.73
C TRP A 148 -0.57 11.45 14.93
N SER A 149 0.11 12.19 15.81
CA SER A 149 0.92 11.65 16.91
C SER A 149 0.19 11.47 18.24
N GLN A 150 -1.07 11.86 18.37
CA GLN A 150 -1.77 11.81 19.68
C GLN A 150 -3.05 10.94 19.70
N GLN A 151 -3.31 10.10 18.71
CA GLN A 151 -4.51 9.25 18.68
C GLN A 151 -4.19 7.79 18.30
N LEU A 152 -3.25 7.18 19.01
CA LEU A 152 -3.10 5.73 19.10
C LEU A 152 -3.29 5.28 20.54
#